data_21002dbd0999a605594435270375951a
#
_entry.id   21002dbd0999a605594435270375951a
#
_cell.length_a   1.000
_cell.length_b   1.000
_cell.length_c   1.000
_cell.angle_alpha   90.00
_cell.angle_beta   90.00
_cell.angle_gamma   90.00
#
_symmetry.space_group_name_H-M   'P 1'
#
loop_
_entity.id
_entity.type
_entity.pdbx_description
1 polymer ?
#
loop_
_entity_poly.entity_id
_entity_poly.type
_entity_poly.pdbx_seq_one_letter_code
_entity_poly.pdbx_strand_id
1 'polypeptide(L)'
;MMHIDSLNRKLFRDLWRIKGQALAISMVMACGIALMISSFGTVTVLEESMNAFYDRTRFADVFATLKRAPDSLKEDIERIPGVSIVETRVIAAVNLDLPNMAEPATGQLISLPERGTPLLNDVIILNGRYPSSQRPSEIVVTDAFASAHGMTVGDSFKA
;
A
#
# COMPACT_ATOMS: atom_id res chain seq x y z
N MET A 1 -3.90 38.27 -47.23
CA MET A 1 -2.76 39.07 -46.74
C MET A 1 -3.24 39.77 -45.47
N MET A 2 -2.96 39.15 -44.29
CA MET A 2 -3.41 39.70 -43.00
C MET A 2 -2.59 40.95 -42.71
N HIS A 3 -3.25 42.10 -42.67
CA HIS A 3 -2.68 43.32 -42.12
C HIS A 3 -2.35 43.08 -40.66
N ILE A 4 -1.10 42.87 -40.33
CA ILE A 4 -0.62 42.90 -38.95
C ILE A 4 -0.69 44.37 -38.55
N ASP A 5 -1.75 44.71 -37.85
CA ASP A 5 -2.09 46.06 -37.42
C ASP A 5 -0.91 46.68 -36.67
N SER A 6 -0.68 47.98 -36.94
CA SER A 6 0.34 48.78 -36.25
C SER A 6 0.28 48.65 -34.70
N LEU A 7 -0.90 48.30 -34.17
CA LEU A 7 -1.16 47.96 -32.78
C LEU A 7 -0.37 46.71 -32.32
N ASN A 8 -0.39 45.62 -33.09
CA ASN A 8 0.31 44.38 -32.75
C ASN A 8 1.84 44.58 -32.72
N ARG A 9 2.33 45.40 -33.62
CA ARG A 9 3.77 45.71 -33.67
C ARG A 9 4.22 46.56 -32.47
N LYS A 10 3.37 47.49 -31.99
CA LYS A 10 3.61 48.27 -30.80
C LYS A 10 3.57 47.37 -29.54
N LEU A 11 2.58 46.50 -29.47
CA LEU A 11 2.40 45.54 -28.38
C LEU A 11 3.60 44.59 -28.22
N PHE A 12 4.12 44.09 -29.34
CA PHE A 12 5.33 43.25 -29.34
C PHE A 12 6.57 44.01 -28.85
N ARG A 13 6.73 45.27 -29.26
CA ARG A 13 7.84 46.10 -28.86
C ARG A 13 7.79 46.46 -27.37
N ASP A 14 6.61 46.75 -26.84
CA ASP A 14 6.42 47.06 -25.44
C ASP A 14 6.60 45.81 -24.56
N LEU A 15 6.14 44.65 -25.04
CA LEU A 15 6.39 43.35 -24.39
C LEU A 15 7.91 43.04 -24.29
N TRP A 16 8.65 43.33 -25.35
CA TRP A 16 10.11 43.15 -25.35
C TRP A 16 10.84 44.03 -24.34
N ARG A 17 10.30 45.22 -24.07
CA ARG A 17 10.85 46.18 -23.11
C ARG A 17 10.66 45.68 -21.65
N ILE A 18 9.57 45.00 -21.38
CA ILE A 18 9.25 44.43 -20.05
C ILE A 18 9.47 42.90 -19.97
N LYS A 19 10.24 42.34 -20.92
CA LYS A 19 10.46 40.88 -21.04
C LYS A 19 10.85 40.18 -19.74
N GLY A 20 11.65 40.85 -18.88
CA GLY A 20 12.06 40.30 -17.59
C GLY A 20 10.88 40.13 -16.61
N GLN A 21 9.99 41.12 -16.55
CA GLN A 21 8.80 41.07 -15.72
C GLN A 21 7.79 40.05 -16.26
N ALA A 22 7.56 40.05 -17.58
CA ALA A 22 6.66 39.09 -18.22
C ALA A 22 7.17 37.66 -18.00
N LEU A 23 8.45 37.40 -18.15
CA LEU A 23 9.06 36.09 -17.90
C LEU A 23 8.91 35.67 -16.44
N ALA A 24 9.17 36.55 -15.50
CA ALA A 24 9.04 36.24 -14.07
C ALA A 24 7.60 35.87 -13.69
N ILE A 25 6.62 36.64 -14.17
CA ILE A 25 5.21 36.35 -13.92
C ILE A 25 4.79 35.03 -14.57
N SER A 26 5.20 34.78 -15.81
CA SER A 26 4.92 33.52 -16.52
C SER A 26 5.53 32.32 -15.81
N MET A 27 6.73 32.45 -15.25
CA MET A 27 7.40 31.39 -14.51
C MET A 27 6.68 31.07 -13.20
N VAL A 28 6.24 32.09 -12.46
CA VAL A 28 5.44 31.89 -11.25
C VAL A 28 4.12 31.22 -11.55
N MET A 29 3.42 31.66 -12.59
CA MET A 29 2.17 31.02 -13.01
C MET A 29 2.40 29.57 -13.48
N ALA A 30 3.44 29.31 -14.25
CA ALA A 30 3.80 27.97 -14.69
C ALA A 30 4.11 27.03 -13.51
N CYS A 31 4.86 27.52 -12.51
CA CYS A 31 5.13 26.77 -11.28
C CYS A 31 3.83 26.47 -10.50
N GLY A 32 2.93 27.43 -10.38
CA GLY A 32 1.65 27.23 -9.71
C GLY A 32 0.78 26.16 -10.39
N ILE A 33 0.68 26.24 -11.72
CA ILE A 33 -0.05 25.25 -12.52
C ILE A 33 0.61 23.87 -12.43
N ALA A 34 1.94 23.80 -12.51
CA ALA A 34 2.68 22.55 -12.41
C ALA A 34 2.46 21.87 -11.04
N LEU A 35 2.51 22.63 -9.95
CA LEU A 35 2.23 22.12 -8.59
C LEU A 35 0.79 21.61 -8.47
N MET A 36 -0.16 22.34 -9.02
CA MET A 36 -1.56 21.93 -9.01
C MET A 36 -1.78 20.61 -9.76
N ILE A 37 -1.26 20.49 -10.99
CA ILE A 37 -1.36 19.26 -11.80
C ILE A 37 -0.66 18.09 -11.09
N SER A 38 0.53 18.32 -10.52
CA SER A 38 1.28 17.29 -9.80
C SER A 38 0.51 16.81 -8.56
N SER A 39 -0.11 17.71 -7.83
CA SER A 39 -0.90 17.37 -6.63
C SER A 39 -2.10 16.49 -6.98
N PHE A 40 -2.90 16.88 -7.96
CA PHE A 40 -4.05 16.08 -8.41
C PHE A 40 -3.61 14.73 -8.98
N GLY A 41 -2.56 14.71 -9.80
CA GLY A 41 -2.03 13.48 -10.36
C GLY A 41 -1.57 12.48 -9.29
N THR A 42 -0.92 12.97 -8.24
CA THR A 42 -0.45 12.12 -7.13
C THR A 42 -1.62 11.47 -6.38
N VAL A 43 -2.69 12.22 -6.11
CA VAL A 43 -3.88 11.67 -5.43
C VAL A 43 -4.52 10.58 -6.28
N THR A 44 -4.75 10.85 -7.57
CA THR A 44 -5.37 9.86 -8.46
C THR A 44 -4.55 8.57 -8.58
N VAL A 45 -3.24 8.68 -8.77
CA VAL A 45 -2.36 7.50 -8.85
C VAL A 45 -2.36 6.71 -7.54
N LEU A 46 -2.39 7.41 -6.39
CA LEU A 46 -2.45 6.76 -5.09
C LEU A 46 -3.77 6.00 -4.90
N GLU A 47 -4.90 6.61 -5.23
CA GLU A 47 -6.22 5.96 -5.17
C GLU A 47 -6.30 4.74 -6.09
N GLU A 48 -5.85 4.86 -7.33
CA GLU A 48 -5.81 3.74 -8.28
C GLU A 48 -4.92 2.59 -7.79
N SER A 49 -3.74 2.92 -7.25
CA SER A 49 -2.81 1.94 -6.70
C SER A 49 -3.39 1.23 -5.47
N MET A 50 -4.06 1.98 -4.61
CA MET A 50 -4.71 1.45 -3.41
C MET A 50 -5.87 0.51 -3.78
N ASN A 51 -6.73 0.94 -4.71
CA ASN A 51 -7.84 0.12 -5.18
C ASN A 51 -7.34 -1.16 -5.86
N ALA A 52 -6.34 -1.05 -6.73
CA ALA A 52 -5.72 -2.22 -7.37
C ALA A 52 -5.09 -3.21 -6.36
N PHE A 53 -4.51 -2.69 -5.28
CA PHE A 53 -4.00 -3.53 -4.20
C PHE A 53 -5.13 -4.22 -3.44
N TYR A 54 -6.20 -3.50 -3.10
CA TYR A 54 -7.35 -4.06 -2.39
C TYR A 54 -8.06 -5.13 -3.21
N ASP A 55 -8.27 -4.90 -4.50
CA ASP A 55 -8.86 -5.88 -5.41
C ASP A 55 -7.97 -7.12 -5.54
N ARG A 56 -6.66 -6.93 -5.71
CA ARG A 56 -5.72 -8.03 -5.86
C ARG A 56 -5.61 -8.91 -4.63
N THR A 57 -5.61 -8.30 -3.45
CA THR A 57 -5.49 -9.00 -2.17
C THR A 57 -6.83 -9.42 -1.58
N ARG A 58 -7.93 -9.06 -2.24
CA ARG A 58 -9.29 -9.25 -1.69
C ARG A 58 -9.38 -8.73 -0.27
N PHE A 59 -8.99 -7.47 -0.11
CA PHE A 59 -8.92 -6.83 1.20
C PHE A 59 -10.32 -6.79 1.83
N ALA A 60 -10.43 -7.19 3.10
CA ALA A 60 -11.70 -7.24 3.80
C ALA A 60 -12.20 -5.83 4.14
N ASP A 61 -13.51 -5.58 3.95
CA ASP A 61 -14.14 -4.30 4.26
C ASP A 61 -14.32 -4.09 5.78
N VAL A 62 -14.46 -5.18 6.54
CA VAL A 62 -14.74 -5.12 7.98
C VAL A 62 -13.79 -6.05 8.74
N PHE A 63 -13.20 -5.52 9.78
CA PHE A 63 -12.37 -6.27 10.72
C PHE A 63 -12.99 -6.23 12.10
N ALA A 64 -13.11 -7.40 12.75
CA ALA A 64 -13.56 -7.52 14.12
C ALA A 64 -12.58 -8.38 14.91
N THR A 65 -12.18 -7.92 16.10
CA THR A 65 -11.29 -8.65 17.00
C THR A 65 -12.07 -9.17 18.20
N LEU A 66 -11.94 -10.47 18.45
CA LEU A 66 -12.61 -11.15 19.53
C LEU A 66 -11.57 -11.88 20.39
N LYS A 67 -11.79 -11.93 21.71
CA LYS A 67 -10.92 -12.71 22.61
C LYS A 67 -11.10 -14.22 22.39
N ARG A 68 -12.30 -14.64 22.07
CA ARG A 68 -12.68 -16.03 21.79
C ARG A 68 -13.96 -16.03 20.98
N ALA A 69 -14.04 -16.86 19.96
CA ALA A 69 -15.24 -17.08 19.19
C ALA A 69 -15.43 -18.58 18.94
N PRO A 70 -16.64 -19.13 19.08
CA PRO A 70 -16.93 -20.47 18.59
C PRO A 70 -16.92 -20.47 17.06
N ASP A 71 -16.57 -21.62 16.46
CA ASP A 71 -16.54 -21.76 14.98
C ASP A 71 -17.91 -21.50 14.34
N SER A 72 -19.01 -21.77 15.06
CA SER A 72 -20.37 -21.50 14.59
C SER A 72 -20.63 -20.01 14.34
N LEU A 73 -19.90 -19.10 14.98
CA LEU A 73 -20.05 -17.65 14.76
C LEU A 73 -19.75 -17.25 13.31
N LYS A 74 -18.82 -17.94 12.65
CA LYS A 74 -18.53 -17.72 11.23
C LYS A 74 -19.78 -17.92 10.38
N GLU A 75 -20.49 -19.04 10.59
CA GLU A 75 -21.73 -19.37 9.85
C GLU A 75 -22.84 -18.37 10.16
N ASP A 76 -22.93 -17.87 11.41
CA ASP A 76 -23.93 -16.87 11.78
C ASP A 76 -23.67 -15.53 11.08
N ILE A 77 -22.41 -15.12 10.95
CA ILE A 77 -22.04 -13.89 10.22
C ILE A 77 -22.28 -14.06 8.71
N GLU A 78 -21.96 -15.22 8.14
CA GLU A 78 -22.20 -15.50 6.70
C GLU A 78 -23.69 -15.43 6.33
N ARG A 79 -24.61 -15.64 7.28
CA ARG A 79 -26.08 -15.52 7.07
C ARG A 79 -26.57 -14.08 7.07
N ILE A 80 -25.75 -13.09 7.44
CA ILE A 80 -26.16 -11.68 7.45
C ILE A 80 -26.28 -11.19 6.00
N PRO A 81 -27.43 -10.63 5.60
CA PRO A 81 -27.60 -10.10 4.25
C PRO A 81 -26.54 -9.04 3.93
N GLY A 82 -25.85 -9.20 2.81
CA GLY A 82 -24.78 -8.31 2.37
C GLY A 82 -23.37 -8.80 2.74
N VAL A 83 -23.23 -9.83 3.56
CA VAL A 83 -21.93 -10.48 3.80
C VAL A 83 -21.69 -11.51 2.69
N SER A 84 -20.56 -11.39 2.01
CA SER A 84 -20.17 -12.28 0.91
C SER A 84 -19.21 -13.38 1.37
N ILE A 85 -18.18 -13.01 2.13
CA ILE A 85 -17.14 -13.94 2.58
C ILE A 85 -16.77 -13.57 4.01
N VAL A 86 -16.57 -14.58 4.85
CA VAL A 86 -16.06 -14.44 6.22
C VAL A 86 -14.83 -15.33 6.38
N GLU A 87 -13.74 -14.75 6.83
CA GLU A 87 -12.53 -15.47 7.16
C GLU A 87 -12.10 -15.17 8.60
N THR A 88 -11.76 -16.21 9.33
CA THR A 88 -11.28 -16.11 10.71
C THR A 88 -9.80 -16.41 10.77
N ARG A 89 -9.07 -15.66 11.61
CA ARG A 89 -7.63 -15.86 11.83
C ARG A 89 -7.32 -15.80 13.32
N VAL A 90 -6.37 -16.61 13.73
CA VAL A 90 -5.81 -16.53 15.08
C VAL A 90 -4.67 -15.52 15.04
N ILE A 91 -4.68 -14.59 15.99
CA ILE A 91 -3.64 -13.59 16.17
C ILE A 91 -3.01 -13.82 17.56
N ALA A 92 -1.70 -14.00 17.60
CA ALA A 92 -0.95 -14.21 18.83
C ALA A 92 0.27 -13.28 18.90
N ALA A 93 0.46 -12.65 20.05
CA ALA A 93 1.70 -11.93 20.32
C ALA A 93 2.79 -12.93 20.74
N VAL A 94 3.99 -12.78 20.19
CA VAL A 94 5.14 -13.64 20.47
C VAL A 94 6.38 -12.80 20.70
N ASN A 95 7.30 -13.33 21.50
CA ASN A 95 8.62 -12.75 21.67
C ASN A 95 9.59 -13.45 20.72
N LEU A 96 10.23 -12.67 19.85
CA LEU A 96 11.18 -13.16 18.87
C LEU A 96 12.60 -13.07 19.43
N ASP A 97 13.28 -14.21 19.46
CA ASP A 97 14.70 -14.28 19.83
C ASP A 97 15.53 -14.24 18.54
N LEU A 98 16.08 -13.06 18.26
CA LEU A 98 16.82 -12.79 17.03
C LEU A 98 18.32 -12.72 17.30
N PRO A 99 19.14 -13.35 16.45
CA PRO A 99 20.57 -13.16 16.50
C PRO A 99 20.91 -11.66 16.38
N ASN A 100 21.79 -11.16 17.22
CA ASN A 100 22.26 -9.76 17.26
C ASN A 100 21.31 -8.74 17.92
N MET A 101 20.25 -9.16 18.59
CA MET A 101 19.46 -8.29 19.46
C MET A 101 19.72 -8.61 20.94
N ALA A 102 20.01 -7.57 21.72
CA ALA A 102 20.22 -7.72 23.16
C ALA A 102 18.92 -7.98 23.94
N GLU A 103 17.80 -7.51 23.39
CA GLU A 103 16.46 -7.69 23.96
C GLU A 103 15.54 -8.38 22.93
N PRO A 104 14.65 -9.28 23.38
CA PRO A 104 13.69 -9.93 22.50
C PRO A 104 12.77 -8.90 21.82
N ALA A 105 12.55 -9.04 20.53
CA ALA A 105 11.56 -8.24 19.82
C ALA A 105 10.16 -8.83 20.02
N THR A 106 9.15 -7.97 20.12
CA THR A 106 7.75 -8.41 20.11
C THR A 106 7.24 -8.50 18.68
N GLY A 107 6.77 -9.67 18.30
CA GLY A 107 6.14 -9.93 17.01
C GLY A 107 4.67 -10.28 17.15
N GLN A 108 3.96 -10.27 16.04
CA GLN A 108 2.59 -10.73 15.94
C GLN A 108 2.51 -11.85 14.90
N LEU A 109 2.07 -13.02 15.33
CA LEU A 109 1.77 -14.13 14.45
C LEU A 109 0.31 -14.08 14.04
N ILE A 110 0.06 -14.27 12.74
CA ILE A 110 -1.27 -14.35 12.15
C ILE A 110 -1.38 -15.70 11.46
N SER A 111 -2.40 -16.49 11.80
CA SER A 111 -2.58 -17.78 11.17
C SER A 111 -2.95 -17.65 9.69
N LEU A 112 -2.45 -18.56 8.89
CA LEU A 112 -2.89 -18.79 7.52
C LEU A 112 -3.86 -19.99 7.47
N PRO A 113 -4.72 -20.08 6.45
CA PRO A 113 -5.58 -21.23 6.27
C PRO A 113 -4.78 -22.52 6.14
N GLU A 114 -5.26 -23.62 6.73
CA GLU A 114 -4.61 -24.92 6.63
C GLU A 114 -4.58 -25.47 5.20
N ARG A 115 -5.53 -25.08 4.39
CA ARG A 115 -5.64 -25.53 3.00
C ARG A 115 -5.91 -24.35 2.06
N GLY A 116 -5.15 -24.31 0.97
CA GLY A 116 -5.29 -23.29 -0.05
C GLY A 116 -4.64 -21.95 0.31
N THR A 117 -5.02 -20.94 -0.42
CA THR A 117 -4.66 -19.53 -0.16
C THR A 117 -5.78 -18.85 0.60
N PRO A 118 -5.48 -17.77 1.35
CA PRO A 118 -6.49 -16.95 2.01
C PRO A 118 -7.58 -16.49 1.04
N LEU A 119 -8.82 -16.51 1.49
CA LEU A 119 -9.96 -15.98 0.71
C LEU A 119 -9.99 -14.46 0.78
N LEU A 120 -9.60 -13.89 1.92
CA LEU A 120 -9.50 -12.46 2.18
C LEU A 120 -8.10 -12.11 2.65
N ASN A 121 -7.68 -10.88 2.43
CA ASN A 121 -6.37 -10.36 2.87
C ASN A 121 -5.22 -11.29 2.47
N ASP A 122 -5.17 -11.63 1.19
CA ASP A 122 -4.15 -12.52 0.65
C ASP A 122 -2.76 -11.91 0.78
N VAL A 123 -1.75 -12.77 1.00
CA VAL A 123 -0.36 -12.36 1.20
C VAL A 123 0.37 -12.41 -0.13
N ILE A 124 1.00 -11.31 -0.51
CA ILE A 124 1.85 -11.26 -1.71
C ILE A 124 3.23 -11.77 -1.35
N ILE A 125 3.60 -12.95 -1.88
CA ILE A 125 4.93 -13.52 -1.69
C ILE A 125 5.90 -12.85 -2.67
N LEU A 126 6.87 -12.12 -2.15
CA LEU A 126 7.93 -11.50 -2.93
C LEU A 126 9.07 -12.49 -3.20
N ASN A 127 9.44 -13.26 -2.19
CA ASN A 127 10.50 -14.27 -2.28
C ASN A 127 10.05 -15.55 -1.57
N GLY A 128 10.37 -16.69 -2.15
CA GLY A 128 10.00 -17.98 -1.58
C GLY A 128 8.63 -18.49 -2.00
N ARG A 129 7.90 -19.09 -1.09
CA ARG A 129 6.59 -19.70 -1.31
C ARG A 129 5.70 -19.64 -0.07
N TYR A 130 4.44 -19.96 -0.20
CA TYR A 130 3.54 -20.18 0.92
C TYR A 130 4.04 -21.32 1.84
N PRO A 131 3.86 -21.18 3.16
CA PRO A 131 4.13 -22.24 4.11
C PRO A 131 3.27 -23.48 3.81
N SER A 132 3.86 -24.64 4.03
CA SER A 132 3.14 -25.89 3.86
C SER A 132 2.49 -26.33 5.18
N SER A 133 1.22 -26.74 5.15
CA SER A 133 0.53 -27.32 6.31
C SER A 133 1.23 -28.57 6.88
N GLN A 134 2.07 -29.24 6.07
CA GLN A 134 2.88 -30.37 6.53
C GLN A 134 4.14 -29.94 7.29
N ARG A 135 4.46 -28.65 7.31
CA ARG A 135 5.63 -28.09 7.95
C ARG A 135 5.22 -26.94 8.87
N PRO A 136 4.79 -27.24 10.10
CA PRO A 136 4.17 -26.25 10.98
C PRO A 136 5.15 -25.15 11.46
N SER A 137 6.45 -25.33 11.25
CA SER A 137 7.49 -24.35 11.58
C SER A 137 7.81 -23.38 10.44
N GLU A 138 7.18 -23.51 9.28
CA GLU A 138 7.37 -22.54 8.20
C GLU A 138 6.47 -21.32 8.41
N ILE A 139 7.06 -20.14 8.25
CA ILE A 139 6.35 -18.86 8.36
C ILE A 139 6.70 -17.94 7.20
N VAL A 140 5.86 -16.97 6.95
CA VAL A 140 6.15 -15.82 6.08
C VAL A 140 6.40 -14.62 6.98
N VAL A 141 7.45 -13.87 6.69
CA VAL A 141 7.77 -12.61 7.36
C VAL A 141 7.62 -11.44 6.40
N THR A 142 7.43 -10.25 6.91
CA THR A 142 7.37 -9.06 6.08
C THR A 142 8.74 -8.78 5.44
N ASP A 143 8.74 -8.23 4.24
CA ASP A 143 9.96 -7.85 3.52
C ASP A 143 10.82 -6.87 4.33
N ALA A 144 10.17 -5.91 4.98
CA ALA A 144 10.86 -4.94 5.84
C ALA A 144 11.59 -5.63 7.02
N PHE A 145 10.97 -6.64 7.63
CA PHE A 145 11.60 -7.41 8.70
C PHE A 145 12.78 -8.23 8.18
N ALA A 146 12.59 -8.94 7.07
CA ALA A 146 13.65 -9.74 6.46
C ALA A 146 14.86 -8.86 6.07
N SER A 147 14.60 -7.74 5.41
CA SER A 147 15.64 -6.78 5.00
C SER A 147 16.38 -6.16 6.19
N ALA A 148 15.66 -5.76 7.25
CA ALA A 148 16.27 -5.15 8.43
C ALA A 148 17.20 -6.10 9.19
N HIS A 149 16.92 -7.42 9.14
CA HIS A 149 17.72 -8.44 9.82
C HIS A 149 18.62 -9.26 8.90
N GLY A 150 18.70 -8.91 7.61
CA GLY A 150 19.50 -9.61 6.61
C GLY A 150 19.09 -11.05 6.39
N MET A 151 17.80 -11.36 6.56
CA MET A 151 17.26 -12.71 6.45
C MET A 151 16.97 -13.09 5.01
N THR A 152 17.17 -14.34 4.71
CA THR A 152 16.90 -14.96 3.42
C THR A 152 15.96 -16.15 3.55
N VAL A 153 15.41 -16.60 2.43
CA VAL A 153 14.52 -17.76 2.40
C VAL A 153 15.27 -19.00 2.90
N GLY A 154 14.77 -19.63 3.94
CA GLY A 154 15.36 -20.81 4.57
C GLY A 154 16.07 -20.54 5.88
N ASP A 155 16.25 -19.29 6.26
CA ASP A 155 16.74 -18.92 7.58
C ASP A 155 15.71 -19.25 8.66
N SER A 156 16.18 -19.41 9.89
CA SER A 156 15.35 -19.76 11.05
C SER A 156 15.69 -18.88 12.25
N PHE A 157 14.68 -18.56 13.02
CA PHE A 157 14.80 -17.90 14.31
C PHE A 157 13.85 -18.52 15.33
N LYS A 158 14.01 -18.19 16.59
CA LYS A 158 13.18 -18.72 17.65
C LYS A 158 12.09 -17.71 18.05
N ALA A 159 10.86 -18.20 18.19
CA ALA A 159 9.69 -17.43 18.61
C ALA A 159 8.99 -18.12 19.78
#